data_b1b7a2bf1f457129f8c59279143b2d2c
#
_entry.id   b1b7a2bf1f457129f8c59279143b2d2c
#
_cell.length_a   1.000
_cell.length_b   1.000
_cell.length_c   1.000
_cell.angle_alpha   90.00
_cell.angle_beta   90.00
_cell.angle_gamma   90.00
#
_symmetry.space_group_name_H-M   'P 1'
#
loop_
_entity.id
_entity.type
_entity.pdbx_description
1 polymer ?
#
loop_
_entity_poly.entity_id
_entity_poly.type
_entity_poly.pdbx_seq_one_letter_code
_entity_poly.pdbx_strand_id
1 'polypeptide(L)'
;MSCAFSSGPSFQRSQLVCSKRSLALLAADCLALFGTMFLIGVIRVLLGGEISLSQHVPLALFLLVVPAVNAFEGLYSGVPPALPEEMRLLGISTSIAYFSIAIFLFLGRGDLPSRTVYVWSWFLSLGTVPLVRCALRSRFSREAWWRVPTVVFGAGELVPRVTEYLNKHTEAGLLLKAHFVSQKCTEAEKEQKNTPQDTYSGLEPLYSRSDLDTFVRLYPRTCAIVVMEKDAPLACRQELIDLASLLFSSVIIIPEDFSEGEIPFWV
;
A
#
# COMPACT_ATOMS: atom_id res chain seq x y z
N MET A 1 -2.52 16.22 -15.80
CA MET A 1 -2.65 15.07 -16.73
C MET A 1 -2.97 13.85 -15.88
N SER A 2 -4.11 13.22 -16.11
CA SER A 2 -4.65 12.15 -15.26
C SER A 2 -3.94 10.85 -15.59
N CYS A 3 -3.14 10.30 -14.67
CA CYS A 3 -2.61 8.95 -14.79
C CYS A 3 -3.78 7.97 -14.67
N ALA A 4 -4.20 7.39 -15.79
CA ALA A 4 -5.19 6.34 -15.81
C ALA A 4 -4.62 5.07 -15.17
N PHE A 5 -5.08 4.77 -13.96
CA PHE A 5 -4.94 3.46 -13.35
C PHE A 5 -5.78 2.49 -14.19
N SER A 6 -5.15 1.75 -15.09
CA SER A 6 -5.79 0.63 -15.75
C SER A 6 -5.88 -0.54 -14.77
N SER A 7 -6.91 -0.50 -13.93
CA SER A 7 -7.34 -1.68 -13.19
C SER A 7 -8.14 -2.57 -14.13
N GLY A 8 -7.46 -3.45 -14.84
CA GLY A 8 -8.12 -4.57 -15.50
C GLY A 8 -8.84 -5.41 -14.44
N PRO A 9 -10.02 -6.01 -14.76
CA PRO A 9 -10.76 -6.84 -13.83
C PRO A 9 -10.09 -8.22 -13.73
N SER A 10 -8.87 -8.29 -13.25
CA SER A 10 -8.32 -9.53 -12.72
C SER A 10 -8.86 -9.66 -11.31
N PHE A 11 -9.85 -10.52 -11.17
CA PHE A 11 -10.39 -11.02 -9.91
C PHE A 11 -9.22 -11.43 -9.01
N GLN A 12 -8.73 -10.46 -8.28
CA GLN A 12 -7.65 -10.63 -7.31
C GLN A 12 -8.23 -11.53 -6.22
N ARG A 13 -7.97 -12.84 -6.32
CA ARG A 13 -8.02 -13.70 -5.15
C ARG A 13 -7.03 -13.07 -4.17
N SER A 14 -7.54 -12.20 -3.32
CA SER A 14 -6.86 -11.72 -2.14
C SER A 14 -6.58 -12.96 -1.28
N GLN A 15 -5.47 -13.62 -1.56
CA GLN A 15 -4.92 -14.52 -0.59
C GLN A 15 -4.58 -13.62 0.61
N LEU A 16 -5.41 -13.69 1.64
CA LEU A 16 -5.16 -13.21 2.98
C LEU A 16 -3.96 -13.99 3.56
N VAL A 17 -2.82 -13.88 2.89
CA VAL A 17 -1.57 -14.35 3.46
C VAL A 17 -1.19 -13.34 4.52
N CYS A 18 -1.42 -13.69 5.76
CA CYS A 18 -1.15 -12.91 6.95
C CYS A 18 0.35 -12.60 7.03
N SER A 19 0.80 -11.51 6.39
CA SER A 19 2.19 -11.07 6.57
C SER A 19 2.32 -10.33 7.89
N LYS A 20 3.53 -10.35 8.45
CA LYS A 20 3.85 -9.56 9.65
C LYS A 20 3.45 -8.10 9.49
N ARG A 21 3.64 -7.53 8.30
CA ARG A 21 3.24 -6.16 7.96
C ARG A 21 1.72 -5.97 8.01
N SER A 22 0.94 -6.86 7.36
CA SER A 22 -0.52 -6.78 7.37
C SER A 22 -1.07 -6.88 8.79
N LEU A 23 -0.50 -7.78 9.60
CA LEU A 23 -0.88 -7.95 11.00
C LEU A 23 -0.53 -6.70 11.84
N ALA A 24 0.65 -6.12 11.61
CA ALA A 24 1.06 -4.90 12.31
C ALA A 24 0.14 -3.72 11.98
N LEU A 25 -0.23 -3.53 10.70
CA LEU A 25 -1.16 -2.49 10.28
C LEU A 25 -2.57 -2.71 10.86
N LEU A 26 -3.06 -3.94 10.83
CA LEU A 26 -4.36 -4.29 11.40
C LEU A 26 -4.38 -4.04 12.92
N ALA A 27 -3.34 -4.49 13.64
CA ALA A 27 -3.21 -4.24 15.08
C ALA A 27 -3.14 -2.75 15.40
N ALA A 28 -2.43 -1.98 14.57
CA ALA A 28 -2.33 -0.53 14.73
C ALA A 28 -3.66 0.18 14.53
N ASP A 29 -4.43 -0.19 13.50
CA ASP A 29 -5.76 0.36 13.26
C ASP A 29 -6.70 0.04 14.44
N CYS A 30 -6.70 -1.21 14.91
CA CYS A 30 -7.47 -1.60 16.07
C CYS A 30 -7.07 -0.80 17.31
N LEU A 31 -5.77 -0.70 17.60
CA LEU A 31 -5.26 0.06 18.75
C LEU A 31 -5.63 1.55 18.64
N ALA A 32 -5.56 2.15 17.46
CA ALA A 32 -5.95 3.54 17.24
C ALA A 32 -7.45 3.74 17.50
N LEU A 33 -8.32 2.88 16.95
CA LEU A 33 -9.77 2.97 17.10
C LEU A 33 -10.23 2.73 18.53
N PHE A 34 -9.78 1.66 19.15
CA PHE A 34 -10.14 1.36 20.54
C PHE A 34 -9.49 2.34 21.52
N GLY A 35 -8.25 2.76 21.23
CA GLY A 35 -7.53 3.75 22.03
C GLY A 35 -8.21 5.11 22.04
N THR A 36 -8.70 5.59 20.90
CA THR A 36 -9.46 6.84 20.81
C THR A 36 -10.77 6.77 21.55
N MET A 37 -11.51 5.69 21.38
CA MET A 37 -12.78 5.47 22.11
C MET A 37 -12.56 5.42 23.63
N PHE A 38 -11.53 4.68 24.06
CA PHE A 38 -11.16 4.58 25.46
C PHE A 38 -10.74 5.95 26.04
N LEU A 39 -9.89 6.69 25.32
CA LEU A 39 -9.41 8.02 25.72
C LEU A 39 -10.57 8.98 25.95
N ILE A 40 -11.49 9.09 24.98
CA ILE A 40 -12.67 9.96 25.12
C ILE A 40 -13.56 9.51 26.27
N GLY A 41 -13.69 8.18 26.47
CA GLY A 41 -14.37 7.63 27.63
C GLY A 41 -13.76 8.10 28.95
N VAL A 42 -12.45 7.99 29.10
CA VAL A 42 -11.72 8.43 30.30
C VAL A 42 -11.92 9.95 30.52
N ILE A 43 -11.76 10.77 29.49
CA ILE A 43 -11.99 12.22 29.57
C ILE A 43 -13.40 12.51 30.07
N ARG A 44 -14.40 11.79 29.57
CA ARG A 44 -15.78 11.98 30.03
C ARG A 44 -15.97 11.67 31.52
N VAL A 45 -15.36 10.57 32.01
CA VAL A 45 -15.43 10.24 33.45
C VAL A 45 -14.76 11.31 34.29
N LEU A 46 -13.63 11.83 33.86
CA LEU A 46 -12.91 12.92 34.54
C LEU A 46 -13.73 14.21 34.59
N LEU A 47 -14.61 14.43 33.61
CA LEU A 47 -15.53 15.57 33.55
C LEU A 47 -16.83 15.31 34.34
N GLY A 48 -16.91 14.25 35.15
CA GLY A 48 -18.07 13.94 35.98
C GLY A 48 -19.20 13.19 35.25
N GLY A 49 -18.96 12.65 34.07
CA GLY A 49 -19.94 11.83 33.36
C GLY A 49 -19.88 10.38 33.77
N GLU A 50 -21.01 9.69 33.77
CA GLU A 50 -21.08 8.25 33.99
C GLU A 50 -20.86 7.48 32.70
N ILE A 51 -20.11 6.38 32.76
CA ILE A 51 -19.93 5.46 31.64
C ILE A 51 -20.34 4.05 32.10
N SER A 52 -21.31 3.48 31.39
CA SER A 52 -21.66 2.07 31.52
C SER A 52 -20.85 1.26 30.51
N LEU A 53 -19.92 0.44 30.99
CA LEU A 53 -19.10 -0.46 30.17
C LEU A 53 -19.97 -1.41 29.32
N SER A 54 -21.08 -1.90 29.89
CA SER A 54 -22.00 -2.82 29.21
C SER A 54 -22.61 -2.22 27.94
N GLN A 55 -22.75 -0.90 27.87
CA GLN A 55 -23.30 -0.21 26.71
C GLN A 55 -22.24 0.08 25.63
N HIS A 56 -20.98 0.23 26.03
CA HIS A 56 -19.89 0.60 25.13
C HIS A 56 -19.20 -0.61 24.47
N VAL A 57 -19.17 -1.79 25.14
CA VAL A 57 -18.55 -3.00 24.61
C VAL A 57 -19.17 -3.46 23.28
N PRO A 58 -20.51 -3.59 23.14
CA PRO A 58 -21.10 -4.01 21.87
C PRO A 58 -20.74 -3.06 20.72
N LEU A 59 -20.67 -1.76 21.02
CA LEU A 59 -20.38 -0.74 20.02
C LEU A 59 -18.91 -0.71 19.62
N ALA A 60 -18.02 -1.01 20.57
CA ALA A 60 -16.61 -1.19 20.26
C ALA A 60 -16.39 -2.32 19.23
N LEU A 61 -17.20 -3.39 19.28
CA LEU A 61 -17.12 -4.48 18.31
C LEU A 61 -17.46 -4.03 16.88
N PHE A 62 -18.37 -3.06 16.73
CA PHE A 62 -18.67 -2.50 15.40
C PHE A 62 -17.48 -1.76 14.80
N LEU A 63 -16.55 -1.25 15.60
CA LEU A 63 -15.33 -0.63 15.08
C LEU A 63 -14.45 -1.63 14.30
N LEU A 64 -14.63 -2.94 14.52
CA LEU A 64 -13.96 -3.97 13.72
C LEU A 64 -14.40 -3.97 12.25
N VAL A 65 -15.51 -3.30 11.92
CA VAL A 65 -15.92 -3.09 10.54
C VAL A 65 -14.86 -2.27 9.78
N VAL A 66 -14.19 -1.30 10.44
CA VAL A 66 -13.13 -0.49 9.79
C VAL A 66 -12.01 -1.36 9.24
N PRO A 67 -11.32 -2.20 10.07
CA PRO A 67 -10.27 -3.06 9.53
C PRO A 67 -10.81 -4.11 8.55
N ALA A 68 -12.06 -4.54 8.66
CA ALA A 68 -12.65 -5.42 7.66
C ALA A 68 -12.80 -4.72 6.31
N VAL A 69 -13.35 -3.50 6.27
CA VAL A 69 -13.45 -2.69 5.06
C VAL A 69 -12.06 -2.40 4.49
N ASN A 70 -11.11 -2.00 5.32
CA ASN A 70 -9.72 -1.74 4.91
C ASN A 70 -9.06 -3.00 4.31
N ALA A 71 -9.41 -4.20 4.78
CA ALA A 71 -8.94 -5.45 4.21
C ALA A 71 -9.56 -5.71 2.82
N PHE A 72 -10.84 -5.41 2.63
CA PHE A 72 -11.50 -5.51 1.32
C PHE A 72 -10.93 -4.52 0.30
N GLU A 73 -10.63 -3.30 0.72
CA GLU A 73 -9.98 -2.28 -0.12
C GLU A 73 -8.50 -2.58 -0.39
N GLY A 74 -7.96 -3.66 0.15
CA GLY A 74 -6.58 -4.07 -0.07
C GLY A 74 -5.53 -3.22 0.67
N LEU A 75 -5.93 -2.38 1.62
CA LEU A 75 -5.03 -1.49 2.38
C LEU A 75 -4.00 -2.23 3.26
N TYR A 76 -4.18 -3.54 3.46
CA TYR A 76 -3.23 -4.41 4.17
C TYR A 76 -2.40 -5.28 3.23
N SER A 77 -2.69 -5.27 1.92
CA SER A 77 -2.01 -6.09 0.92
C SER A 77 -1.03 -5.27 0.09
N GLY A 78 0.13 -5.85 -0.24
CA GLY A 78 1.03 -5.37 -1.27
C GLY A 78 1.61 -3.97 -1.07
N VAL A 79 1.65 -3.23 -2.15
CA VAL A 79 2.15 -1.85 -2.21
C VAL A 79 1.11 -0.90 -1.63
N PRO A 80 1.47 -0.02 -0.70
CA PRO A 80 0.52 0.95 -0.18
C PRO A 80 0.08 1.90 -1.31
N PRO A 81 -1.20 2.32 -1.32
CA PRO A 81 -1.63 3.38 -2.22
C PRO A 81 -0.90 4.69 -1.91
N ALA A 82 -0.99 5.67 -2.81
CA ALA A 82 -0.47 7.00 -2.57
C ALA A 82 -1.06 7.58 -1.27
N LEU A 83 -0.26 8.36 -0.54
CA LEU A 83 -0.64 8.89 0.78
C LEU A 83 -2.02 9.56 0.78
N PRO A 84 -2.37 10.45 -0.19
CA PRO A 84 -3.69 11.09 -0.22
C PRO A 84 -4.84 10.08 -0.40
N GLU A 85 -4.63 9.06 -1.22
CA GLU A 85 -5.63 8.02 -1.47
C GLU A 85 -5.80 7.10 -0.26
N GLU A 86 -4.71 6.73 0.40
CA GLU A 86 -4.76 5.99 1.67
C GLU A 86 -5.54 6.77 2.72
N MET A 87 -5.28 8.07 2.88
CA MET A 87 -6.02 8.93 3.81
C MET A 87 -7.50 9.02 3.46
N ARG A 88 -7.82 9.14 2.19
CA ARG A 88 -9.21 9.16 1.71
C ARG A 88 -9.94 7.87 2.05
N LEU A 89 -9.36 6.72 1.73
CA LEU A 89 -9.95 5.40 1.99
C LEU A 89 -10.13 5.16 3.50
N LEU A 90 -9.13 5.50 4.31
CA LEU A 90 -9.21 5.40 5.77
C LEU A 90 -10.30 6.31 6.35
N GLY A 91 -10.42 7.54 5.85
CA GLY A 91 -11.46 8.47 6.26
C GLY A 91 -12.85 7.95 5.92
N ILE A 92 -13.04 7.41 4.72
CA ILE A 92 -14.31 6.83 4.28
C ILE A 92 -14.67 5.60 5.12
N SER A 93 -13.76 4.62 5.25
CA SER A 93 -14.02 3.39 6.01
C SER A 93 -14.34 3.67 7.48
N THR A 94 -13.58 4.58 8.11
CA THR A 94 -13.83 5.03 9.48
C THR A 94 -15.20 5.70 9.59
N SER A 95 -15.55 6.60 8.68
CA SER A 95 -16.83 7.30 8.70
C SER A 95 -18.01 6.34 8.49
N ILE A 96 -17.91 5.40 7.55
CA ILE A 96 -18.95 4.38 7.33
C ILE A 96 -19.20 3.58 8.61
N ALA A 97 -18.16 3.15 9.31
CA ALA A 97 -18.32 2.40 10.56
C ALA A 97 -19.02 3.23 11.65
N TYR A 98 -18.58 4.48 11.87
CA TYR A 98 -19.20 5.35 12.87
C TYR A 98 -20.65 5.72 12.50
N PHE A 99 -20.96 5.96 11.23
CA PHE A 99 -22.34 6.19 10.78
C PHE A 99 -23.20 4.93 10.94
N SER A 100 -22.66 3.74 10.67
CA SER A 100 -23.37 2.49 10.91
C SER A 100 -23.71 2.30 12.39
N ILE A 101 -22.78 2.62 13.28
CA ILE A 101 -23.02 2.64 14.73
C ILE A 101 -24.11 3.65 15.09
N ALA A 102 -24.03 4.87 14.55
CA ALA A 102 -25.02 5.92 14.82
C ALA A 102 -26.44 5.49 14.39
N ILE A 103 -26.58 4.88 13.21
CA ILE A 103 -27.86 4.32 12.73
C ILE A 103 -28.34 3.23 13.66
N PHE A 104 -27.48 2.28 14.04
CA PHE A 104 -27.84 1.20 14.97
C PHE A 104 -28.32 1.76 16.33
N LEU A 105 -27.64 2.75 16.86
CA LEU A 105 -28.02 3.42 18.09
C LEU A 105 -29.34 4.20 17.96
N PHE A 106 -29.59 4.81 16.81
CA PHE A 106 -30.85 5.55 16.56
C PHE A 106 -32.05 4.62 16.45
N LEU A 107 -31.87 3.45 15.82
CA LEU A 107 -32.92 2.43 15.68
C LEU A 107 -33.15 1.61 16.95
N GLY A 108 -32.12 1.49 17.78
CA GLY A 108 -32.20 0.78 19.06
C GLY A 108 -33.04 1.56 20.07
N ARG A 109 -34.03 0.91 20.69
CA ARG A 109 -34.92 1.50 21.73
C ARG A 109 -34.33 1.44 23.14
N GLY A 110 -33.04 1.14 23.30
CA GLY A 110 -32.38 1.01 24.59
C GLY A 110 -31.80 2.35 25.10
N ASP A 111 -31.30 2.34 26.36
CA ASP A 111 -30.57 3.44 26.94
C ASP A 111 -29.35 3.75 26.07
N LEU A 112 -29.40 4.88 25.39
CA LEU A 112 -28.38 5.29 24.43
C LEU A 112 -27.11 5.68 25.17
N PRO A 113 -25.97 5.07 24.83
CA PRO A 113 -24.68 5.54 25.33
C PRO A 113 -24.45 6.99 24.86
N SER A 114 -23.58 7.67 25.57
CA SER A 114 -23.35 9.08 25.34
C SER A 114 -22.99 9.41 23.88
N ARG A 115 -23.89 10.10 23.20
CA ARG A 115 -23.70 10.57 21.82
C ARG A 115 -22.41 11.39 21.65
N THR A 116 -22.05 12.13 22.68
CA THR A 116 -20.85 12.98 22.70
C THR A 116 -19.58 12.16 22.58
N VAL A 117 -19.49 11.00 23.24
CA VAL A 117 -18.34 10.09 23.16
C VAL A 117 -18.12 9.62 21.72
N TYR A 118 -19.22 9.29 21.00
CA TYR A 118 -19.13 8.81 19.61
C TYR A 118 -18.65 9.88 18.66
N VAL A 119 -19.23 11.06 18.73
CA VAL A 119 -18.88 12.18 17.84
C VAL A 119 -17.40 12.54 18.00
N TRP A 120 -16.95 12.71 19.24
CA TRP A 120 -15.54 13.04 19.50
C TRP A 120 -14.60 11.88 19.15
N SER A 121 -15.00 10.61 19.40
CA SER A 121 -14.20 9.47 18.99
C SER A 121 -14.08 9.39 17.48
N TRP A 122 -15.13 9.67 16.73
CA TRP A 122 -15.09 9.73 15.28
C TRP A 122 -14.09 10.78 14.78
N PHE A 123 -14.22 12.03 15.23
CA PHE A 123 -13.29 13.09 14.83
C PHE A 123 -11.84 12.75 15.18
N LEU A 124 -11.60 12.24 16.37
CA LEU A 124 -10.27 11.87 16.80
C LEU A 124 -9.71 10.71 15.99
N SER A 125 -10.55 9.70 15.67
CA SER A 125 -10.14 8.54 14.86
C SER A 125 -9.74 8.93 13.45
N LEU A 126 -10.41 9.91 12.83
CA LEU A 126 -10.04 10.40 11.48
C LEU A 126 -8.61 10.93 11.41
N GLY A 127 -8.09 11.49 12.50
CA GLY A 127 -6.70 11.93 12.58
C GLY A 127 -5.77 10.83 13.09
N THR A 128 -6.16 10.10 14.12
CA THR A 128 -5.29 9.16 14.82
C THR A 128 -4.95 7.95 13.97
N VAL A 129 -5.90 7.38 13.21
CA VAL A 129 -5.66 6.19 12.38
C VAL A 129 -4.59 6.48 11.30
N PRO A 130 -4.67 7.54 10.49
CA PRO A 130 -3.62 7.88 9.55
C PRO A 130 -2.27 8.21 10.23
N LEU A 131 -2.31 8.93 11.36
CA LEU A 131 -1.07 9.28 12.09
C LEU A 131 -0.34 8.05 12.61
N VAL A 132 -1.06 7.08 13.18
CA VAL A 132 -0.47 5.82 13.65
C VAL A 132 0.12 5.03 12.49
N ARG A 133 -0.54 4.98 11.33
CA ARG A 133 0.01 4.34 10.13
C ARG A 133 1.27 5.04 9.62
N CYS A 134 1.28 6.37 9.58
CA CYS A 134 2.46 7.17 9.25
C CYS A 134 3.62 6.87 10.21
N ALA A 135 3.36 6.86 11.51
CA ALA A 135 4.36 6.55 12.53
C ALA A 135 4.92 5.12 12.39
N LEU A 136 4.06 4.13 12.12
CA LEU A 136 4.51 2.77 11.83
C LEU A 136 5.38 2.71 10.57
N ARG A 137 4.95 3.36 9.51
CA ARG A 137 5.70 3.41 8.26
C ARG A 137 7.09 4.01 8.48
N SER A 138 7.18 5.15 9.12
CA SER A 138 8.48 5.79 9.41
C SER A 138 9.36 4.93 10.34
N ARG A 139 8.76 4.24 11.32
CA ARG A 139 9.49 3.42 12.29
C ARG A 139 10.04 2.13 11.69
N PHE A 140 9.27 1.48 10.81
CA PHE A 140 9.60 0.17 10.25
C PHE A 140 10.04 0.19 8.78
N SER A 141 10.13 1.35 8.15
CA SER A 141 10.54 1.49 6.74
C SER A 141 11.88 0.83 6.40
N ARG A 142 12.80 0.77 7.37
CA ARG A 142 14.13 0.17 7.20
C ARG A 142 14.16 -1.33 7.39
N GLU A 143 13.12 -1.91 7.98
CA GLU A 143 13.05 -3.34 8.28
C GLU A 143 12.75 -4.18 7.04
N ALA A 144 13.50 -5.26 6.84
CA ALA A 144 13.34 -6.12 5.67
C ALA A 144 11.96 -6.78 5.57
N TRP A 145 11.32 -7.10 6.72
CA TRP A 145 9.98 -7.70 6.76
C TRP A 145 8.86 -6.74 6.43
N TRP A 146 9.15 -5.41 6.49
CA TRP A 146 8.21 -4.35 6.16
C TRP A 146 8.19 -4.07 4.65
N ARG A 147 9.35 -4.19 4.01
CA ARG A 147 9.50 -3.85 2.59
C ARG A 147 9.00 -4.95 1.67
N VAL A 148 8.39 -4.56 0.56
CA VAL A 148 7.87 -5.47 -0.47
C VAL A 148 9.00 -5.79 -1.45
N PRO A 149 9.32 -7.07 -1.70
CA PRO A 149 10.27 -7.45 -2.73
C PRO A 149 9.79 -6.94 -4.08
N THR A 150 10.68 -6.34 -4.85
CA THR A 150 10.33 -5.65 -6.09
C THR A 150 11.28 -6.05 -7.21
N VAL A 151 10.73 -6.28 -8.39
CA VAL A 151 11.49 -6.52 -9.63
C VAL A 151 11.35 -5.28 -10.50
N VAL A 152 12.45 -4.82 -11.05
CA VAL A 152 12.47 -3.73 -12.05
C VAL A 152 12.51 -4.34 -13.43
N PHE A 153 11.59 -3.90 -14.28
CA PHE A 153 11.52 -4.25 -15.71
C PHE A 153 11.95 -3.05 -16.54
N GLY A 154 12.86 -3.27 -17.45
CA GLY A 154 13.34 -2.26 -18.36
C GLY A 154 14.83 -2.35 -18.59
N ALA A 155 15.33 -1.48 -19.46
CA ALA A 155 16.73 -1.33 -19.77
C ALA A 155 17.06 0.18 -19.81
N GLY A 156 18.35 0.53 -19.96
CA GLY A 156 18.79 1.90 -20.15
C GLY A 156 19.09 2.70 -18.89
N GLU A 157 19.26 4.01 -19.05
CA GLU A 157 19.77 4.92 -18.03
C GLU A 157 18.78 5.23 -16.89
N LEU A 158 17.50 4.99 -17.08
CA LEU A 158 16.48 5.24 -16.05
C LEU A 158 16.49 4.20 -14.92
N VAL A 159 16.87 2.96 -15.23
CA VAL A 159 16.89 1.86 -14.24
C VAL A 159 17.84 2.16 -13.07
N PRO A 160 19.12 2.58 -13.28
CA PRO A 160 19.99 2.95 -12.17
C PRO A 160 19.46 4.16 -11.38
N ARG A 161 18.88 5.16 -12.03
CA ARG A 161 18.30 6.33 -11.33
C ARG A 161 17.13 5.91 -10.43
N VAL A 162 16.22 5.08 -10.95
CA VAL A 162 15.10 4.54 -10.16
C VAL A 162 15.61 3.68 -8.99
N THR A 163 16.64 2.88 -9.24
CA THR A 163 17.27 2.03 -8.23
C THR A 163 17.89 2.87 -7.11
N GLU A 164 18.65 3.89 -7.46
CA GLU A 164 19.26 4.82 -6.51
C GLU A 164 18.20 5.57 -5.71
N TYR A 165 17.18 6.09 -6.39
CA TYR A 165 16.08 6.77 -5.73
C TYR A 165 15.36 5.89 -4.71
N LEU A 166 14.99 4.65 -5.06
CA LEU A 166 14.31 3.73 -4.16
C LEU A 166 15.20 3.28 -2.99
N ASN A 167 16.50 3.17 -3.21
CA ASN A 167 17.44 2.87 -2.14
C ASN A 167 17.59 4.04 -1.15
N LYS A 168 17.52 5.27 -1.64
CA LYS A 168 17.56 6.49 -0.81
C LYS A 168 16.24 6.69 -0.05
N HIS A 169 15.09 6.41 -0.70
CA HIS A 169 13.76 6.59 -0.15
C HIS A 169 13.17 5.26 0.34
N THR A 170 13.74 4.71 1.40
CA THR A 170 13.27 3.44 2.00
C THR A 170 11.83 3.51 2.54
N GLU A 171 11.30 4.71 2.73
CA GLU A 171 9.91 4.99 3.13
C GLU A 171 8.89 4.47 2.13
N ALA A 172 9.31 4.34 0.88
CA ALA A 172 8.56 3.69 -0.18
C ALA A 172 8.09 2.27 0.19
N GLY A 173 8.80 1.62 1.10
CA GLY A 173 8.48 0.27 1.52
C GLY A 173 8.75 -0.77 0.43
N LEU A 174 9.54 -0.44 -0.60
CA LEU A 174 9.96 -1.32 -1.67
C LEU A 174 11.40 -1.79 -1.43
N LEU A 175 11.66 -3.06 -1.75
CA LEU A 175 12.99 -3.65 -1.68
C LEU A 175 13.34 -4.21 -3.04
N LEU A 176 14.18 -3.50 -3.77
CA LEU A 176 14.68 -4.01 -5.04
C LEU A 176 15.49 -5.28 -4.82
N LYS A 177 15.09 -6.36 -5.48
CA LYS A 177 15.70 -7.68 -5.40
C LYS A 177 16.28 -8.12 -6.72
N ALA A 178 15.56 -7.87 -7.81
CA ALA A 178 15.93 -8.35 -9.10
C ALA A 178 15.64 -7.33 -10.20
N HIS A 179 16.35 -7.48 -11.30
CA HIS A 179 16.17 -6.69 -12.52
C HIS A 179 15.90 -7.63 -13.69
N PHE A 180 14.80 -7.42 -14.39
CA PHE A 180 14.45 -8.20 -15.58
C PHE A 180 14.83 -7.45 -16.85
N VAL A 181 15.63 -8.11 -17.66
CA VAL A 181 16.08 -7.60 -18.96
C VAL A 181 15.48 -8.46 -20.06
N SER A 182 14.59 -7.89 -20.87
CA SER A 182 14.09 -8.60 -22.04
C SER A 182 15.16 -8.67 -23.14
N GLN A 183 15.48 -9.88 -23.58
CA GLN A 183 16.46 -10.07 -24.64
C GLN A 183 16.09 -9.34 -25.94
N LYS A 184 14.80 -9.29 -26.28
CA LYS A 184 14.31 -8.57 -27.48
C LYS A 184 14.53 -7.06 -27.39
N CYS A 185 14.37 -6.48 -26.19
CA CYS A 185 14.61 -5.06 -26.01
C CYS A 185 16.11 -4.73 -26.04
N THR A 186 16.94 -5.65 -25.55
CA THR A 186 18.41 -5.50 -25.56
C THR A 186 18.99 -5.59 -26.98
N GLU A 187 18.42 -6.36 -27.88
CA GLU A 187 18.85 -6.44 -29.27
C GLU A 187 18.56 -5.15 -30.03
N ALA A 188 17.41 -4.53 -29.79
CA ALA A 188 17.06 -3.24 -30.36
C ALA A 188 17.96 -2.08 -29.85
N GLU A 189 18.40 -2.16 -28.58
CA GLU A 189 19.33 -1.17 -28.01
C GLU A 189 20.78 -1.35 -28.44
N LYS A 190 21.22 -2.59 -28.67
CA LYS A 190 22.59 -2.87 -29.15
C LYS A 190 22.88 -2.29 -30.52
N GLU A 191 21.87 -2.14 -31.38
CA GLU A 191 22.01 -1.45 -32.64
C GLU A 191 22.19 0.07 -32.49
N GLN A 192 21.77 0.64 -31.37
CA GLN A 192 21.74 2.09 -31.18
C GLN A 192 22.85 2.64 -30.27
N LYS A 193 23.35 1.86 -29.31
CA LYS A 193 24.41 2.33 -28.38
C LYS A 193 25.33 1.19 -27.94
N ASN A 194 26.65 1.40 -28.07
CA ASN A 194 27.74 0.62 -27.46
C ASN A 194 27.78 0.85 -25.92
N THR A 195 26.69 0.62 -25.22
CA THR A 195 26.68 0.78 -23.77
C THR A 195 27.01 -0.58 -23.13
N PRO A 196 28.05 -0.66 -22.24
CA PRO A 196 28.35 -1.90 -21.55
C PRO A 196 27.15 -2.32 -20.71
N GLN A 197 26.83 -3.62 -20.75
CA GLN A 197 25.91 -4.26 -19.84
C GLN A 197 26.52 -4.25 -18.43
N ASP A 198 26.58 -3.11 -17.80
CA ASP A 198 26.98 -3.02 -16.40
C ASP A 198 25.86 -3.65 -15.58
N THR A 199 26.17 -4.83 -15.08
CA THR A 199 25.40 -5.53 -14.04
C THR A 199 25.15 -4.52 -12.93
N TYR A 200 23.91 -4.08 -12.78
CA TYR A 200 23.55 -3.15 -11.70
C TYR A 200 23.95 -3.78 -10.38
N SER A 201 24.97 -3.21 -9.74
CA SER A 201 25.61 -3.78 -8.57
C SER A 201 24.60 -4.03 -7.46
N GLY A 202 24.34 -5.29 -7.17
CA GLY A 202 23.49 -5.75 -6.07
C GLY A 202 22.08 -6.25 -6.44
N LEU A 203 21.68 -6.22 -7.71
CA LEU A 203 20.42 -6.81 -8.17
C LEU A 203 20.65 -8.15 -8.87
N GLU A 204 19.77 -9.12 -8.63
CA GLU A 204 19.78 -10.41 -9.30
C GLU A 204 19.27 -10.25 -10.75
N PRO A 205 20.08 -10.51 -11.77
CA PRO A 205 19.62 -10.39 -13.15
C PRO A 205 18.71 -11.56 -13.53
N LEU A 206 17.52 -11.26 -14.05
CA LEU A 206 16.58 -12.23 -14.58
C LEU A 206 16.48 -12.07 -16.09
N TYR A 207 16.68 -13.14 -16.83
CA TYR A 207 16.73 -13.09 -18.29
C TYR A 207 15.61 -13.88 -18.96
N SER A 208 14.92 -14.74 -18.23
CA SER A 208 13.89 -15.58 -18.79
C SER A 208 12.60 -15.53 -17.99
N ARG A 209 11.50 -15.94 -18.64
CA ARG A 209 10.21 -16.07 -17.99
C ARG A 209 10.25 -17.12 -16.86
N SER A 210 11.03 -18.19 -17.03
CA SER A 210 11.18 -19.23 -16.00
C SER A 210 11.85 -18.70 -14.73
N ASP A 211 12.79 -17.75 -14.87
CA ASP A 211 13.45 -17.10 -13.74
C ASP A 211 12.45 -16.23 -12.98
N LEU A 212 11.60 -15.49 -13.71
CA LEU A 212 10.50 -14.70 -13.13
C LEU A 212 9.49 -15.58 -12.39
N ASP A 213 9.06 -16.69 -12.99
CA ASP A 213 8.14 -17.63 -12.35
C ASP A 213 8.75 -18.21 -11.05
N THR A 214 10.03 -18.52 -11.06
CA THR A 214 10.76 -18.99 -9.87
C THR A 214 10.84 -17.90 -8.82
N PHE A 215 11.13 -16.66 -9.22
CA PHE A 215 11.19 -15.52 -8.33
C PHE A 215 9.83 -15.23 -7.67
N VAL A 216 8.74 -15.25 -8.43
CA VAL A 216 7.37 -15.02 -7.91
C VAL A 216 6.96 -16.14 -6.94
N ARG A 217 7.38 -17.39 -7.19
CA ARG A 217 7.13 -18.49 -6.24
C ARG A 217 7.89 -18.32 -4.94
N LEU A 218 9.13 -17.83 -4.98
CA LEU A 218 9.94 -17.55 -3.79
C LEU A 218 9.41 -16.34 -3.02
N TYR A 219 8.86 -15.34 -3.74
CA TYR A 219 8.37 -14.10 -3.17
C TYR A 219 6.92 -13.83 -3.62
N PRO A 220 5.91 -14.48 -3.03
CA PRO A 220 4.52 -14.42 -3.51
C PRO A 220 3.86 -13.02 -3.40
N ARG A 221 4.54 -12.05 -2.82
CA ARG A 221 4.09 -10.65 -2.68
C ARG A 221 5.08 -9.70 -3.32
N THR A 222 5.37 -9.93 -4.57
CA THR A 222 6.30 -9.11 -5.33
C THR A 222 5.55 -8.03 -6.09
N CYS A 223 6.15 -6.85 -6.13
CA CYS A 223 5.73 -5.75 -6.99
C CYS A 223 6.64 -5.70 -8.23
N ALA A 224 6.07 -5.36 -9.36
CA ALA A 224 6.82 -5.05 -10.58
C ALA A 224 6.88 -3.53 -10.78
N ILE A 225 8.05 -3.03 -11.11
CA ILE A 225 8.24 -1.65 -11.57
C ILE A 225 8.64 -1.73 -13.03
N VAL A 226 7.81 -1.20 -13.92
CA VAL A 226 8.10 -1.10 -15.34
C VAL A 226 8.60 0.30 -15.65
N VAL A 227 9.87 0.39 -16.02
CA VAL A 227 10.51 1.64 -16.39
C VAL A 227 10.38 1.80 -17.91
N MET A 228 9.74 2.88 -18.35
CA MET A 228 9.54 3.16 -19.76
C MET A 228 10.60 4.13 -20.25
N GLU A 229 11.42 3.70 -21.17
CA GLU A 229 12.40 4.54 -21.83
C GLU A 229 11.82 5.15 -23.11
N LYS A 230 12.23 6.39 -23.42
CA LYS A 230 11.69 7.18 -24.52
C LYS A 230 11.90 6.52 -25.89
N ASP A 231 13.04 5.90 -26.04
CA ASP A 231 13.48 5.30 -27.30
C ASP A 231 13.04 3.83 -27.47
N ALA A 232 12.40 3.23 -26.43
CA ALA A 232 11.97 1.84 -26.50
C ALA A 232 10.77 1.67 -27.47
N PRO A 233 10.79 0.67 -28.36
CA PRO A 233 9.68 0.38 -29.27
C PRO A 233 8.37 0.14 -28.50
N LEU A 234 7.25 0.66 -29.02
CA LEU A 234 5.92 0.48 -28.40
C LEU A 234 5.57 -0.99 -28.14
N ALA A 235 5.95 -1.87 -29.09
CA ALA A 235 5.73 -3.31 -28.93
C ALA A 235 6.49 -3.90 -27.72
N CYS A 236 7.71 -3.43 -27.48
CA CYS A 236 8.52 -3.86 -26.35
C CYS A 236 7.92 -3.36 -25.01
N ARG A 237 7.46 -2.11 -24.97
CA ARG A 237 6.79 -1.54 -23.80
C ARG A 237 5.54 -2.32 -23.44
N GLN A 238 4.70 -2.64 -24.44
CA GLN A 238 3.48 -3.40 -24.23
C GLN A 238 3.78 -4.82 -23.73
N GLU A 239 4.76 -5.49 -24.33
CA GLU A 239 5.18 -6.85 -23.90
C GLU A 239 5.63 -6.85 -22.42
N LEU A 240 6.40 -5.85 -21.99
CA LEU A 240 6.86 -5.73 -20.60
C LEU A 240 5.70 -5.48 -19.62
N ILE A 241 4.75 -4.62 -20.00
CA ILE A 241 3.56 -4.34 -19.18
C ILE A 241 2.69 -5.60 -19.08
N ASP A 242 2.44 -6.27 -20.20
CA ASP A 242 1.61 -7.47 -20.24
C ASP A 242 2.26 -8.60 -19.42
N LEU A 243 3.56 -8.79 -19.54
CA LEU A 243 4.31 -9.77 -18.76
C LEU A 243 4.27 -9.45 -17.26
N ALA A 244 4.49 -8.18 -16.91
CA ALA A 244 4.43 -7.75 -15.51
C ALA A 244 3.03 -7.91 -14.93
N SER A 245 1.99 -7.50 -15.68
CA SER A 245 0.59 -7.59 -15.22
C SER A 245 0.08 -9.03 -15.09
N LEU A 246 0.65 -9.95 -15.87
CA LEU A 246 0.30 -11.38 -15.80
C LEU A 246 0.87 -12.05 -14.55
N LEU A 247 2.08 -11.69 -14.15
CA LEU A 247 2.84 -12.39 -13.11
C LEU A 247 2.75 -11.71 -11.73
N PHE A 248 2.57 -10.39 -11.70
CA PHE A 248 2.62 -9.62 -10.46
C PHE A 248 1.27 -9.02 -10.11
N SER A 249 0.95 -9.04 -8.82
CA SER A 249 -0.32 -8.49 -8.30
C SER A 249 -0.36 -6.96 -8.30
N SER A 250 0.80 -6.33 -8.34
CA SER A 250 0.94 -4.88 -8.34
C SER A 250 2.01 -4.48 -9.35
N VAL A 251 1.64 -3.61 -10.29
CA VAL A 251 2.55 -3.10 -11.31
C VAL A 251 2.58 -1.58 -11.22
N ILE A 252 3.76 -1.04 -11.09
CA ILE A 252 4.02 0.40 -11.06
C ILE A 252 4.68 0.76 -12.38
N ILE A 253 4.12 1.72 -13.09
CA ILE A 253 4.67 2.18 -14.36
C ILE A 253 5.31 3.54 -14.13
N ILE A 254 6.61 3.62 -14.40
CA ILE A 254 7.38 4.86 -14.34
C ILE A 254 7.51 5.42 -15.74
N PRO A 255 6.91 6.60 -16.03
CA PRO A 255 6.99 7.22 -17.35
C PRO A 255 8.41 7.74 -17.65
N GLU A 256 8.68 7.96 -18.92
CA GLU A 256 9.96 8.44 -19.46
C GLU A 256 10.38 9.84 -18.97
N ASP A 257 9.42 10.71 -18.69
CA ASP A 257 9.66 12.08 -18.18
C ASP A 257 9.92 12.12 -16.66
N PHE A 258 10.42 11.02 -16.12
CA PHE A 258 10.69 10.90 -14.69
C PHE A 258 11.73 11.92 -14.24
N SER A 259 11.30 12.92 -13.48
CA SER A 259 12.17 13.79 -12.69
C SER A 259 12.20 13.33 -11.24
N GLU A 260 13.34 13.44 -10.56
CA GLU A 260 13.55 12.94 -9.18
C GLU A 260 12.55 13.50 -8.14
N GLY A 261 11.77 14.52 -8.51
CA GLY A 261 10.71 15.12 -7.68
C GLY A 261 9.29 14.61 -7.95
N GLU A 262 9.08 13.80 -8.98
CA GLU A 262 7.74 13.47 -9.50
C GLU A 262 7.36 11.99 -9.43
N ILE A 263 7.91 11.19 -8.53
CA ILE A 263 7.34 9.85 -8.32
C ILE A 263 5.97 10.01 -7.66
N PRO A 264 4.87 9.77 -8.39
CA PRO A 264 3.51 10.07 -7.93
C PRO A 264 3.01 9.17 -6.80
N PHE A 265 3.84 8.28 -6.27
CA PHE A 265 3.41 7.29 -5.26
C PHE A 265 3.64 7.72 -3.83
N TRP A 266 4.42 8.81 -3.61
CA TRP A 266 5.00 9.04 -2.28
C TRP A 266 4.76 10.44 -1.73
N VAL A 267 4.13 11.27 -2.49
CA VAL A 267 3.74 12.61 -2.01
C VAL A 267 2.34 12.61 -1.47
#